data_029a9a64b256833d274dca90b72f3888
#
_entry.id   029a9a64b256833d274dca90b72f3888
#
_cell.length_a   1.000
_cell.length_b   1.000
_cell.length_c   1.000
_cell.angle_alpha   90.00
_cell.angle_beta   90.00
_cell.angle_gamma   90.00
#
_symmetry.space_group_name_H-M   'P 1'
#
loop_
_entity.id
_entity.type
_entity.pdbx_description
1 polymer ?
#
loop_
_entity_poly.entity_id
_entity_poly.type
_entity_poly.pdbx_seq_one_letter_code
_entity_poly.pdbx_strand_id
1 'polypeptide(L)'
;MGQKVNPHGLRVGVIKDWDSRWFARDNAFGDILVEDYNLRKFLKKKLYDAGVPKIEIERTADKVRINIHCARPGIVIGKGGAEIEKLRAECEALVNKGKTQKLTVLPLGVIEVKSPDKNAQLVAENIAQQLEKRIGFRRA
;
A
#
# COMPACT_ATOMS: atom_id res chain seq x y z
N MET A 1 -30.25 -6.05 17.71
CA MET A 1 -29.53 -5.98 16.41
C MET A 1 -28.24 -6.76 16.56
N GLY A 2 -27.92 -7.66 15.62
CA GLY A 2 -26.68 -8.47 15.68
C GLY A 2 -25.44 -7.60 15.39
N GLN A 3 -24.32 -7.96 16.03
CA GLN A 3 -23.02 -7.34 15.77
C GLN A 3 -22.52 -7.74 14.37
N LYS A 4 -22.13 -6.78 13.56
CA LYS A 4 -21.64 -7.00 12.19
C LYS A 4 -20.12 -7.13 12.21
N VAL A 5 -19.58 -8.17 11.54
CA VAL A 5 -18.15 -8.33 11.31
C VAL A 5 -17.74 -7.75 9.97
N ASN A 6 -16.46 -7.42 9.84
CA ASN A 6 -15.91 -6.93 8.57
C ASN A 6 -16.03 -8.03 7.50
N PRO A 7 -16.72 -7.77 6.37
CA PRO A 7 -16.91 -8.76 5.31
C PRO A 7 -15.60 -9.20 4.64
N HIS A 8 -14.54 -8.38 4.72
CA HIS A 8 -13.22 -8.75 4.23
C HIS A 8 -12.65 -9.94 5.01
N GLY A 9 -12.79 -9.94 6.34
CA GLY A 9 -12.33 -11.03 7.19
C GLY A 9 -12.97 -12.39 6.86
N LEU A 10 -14.24 -12.40 6.48
CA LEU A 10 -14.93 -13.63 6.04
C LEU A 10 -14.41 -14.18 4.70
N ARG A 11 -13.84 -13.32 3.86
CA ARG A 11 -13.37 -13.69 2.52
C ARG A 11 -11.89 -14.01 2.44
N VAL A 12 -11.12 -13.65 3.46
CA VAL A 12 -9.68 -13.95 3.52
C VAL A 12 -9.47 -15.45 3.60
N GLY A 13 -8.56 -15.98 2.77
CA GLY A 13 -8.29 -17.40 2.65
C GLY A 13 -9.26 -18.17 1.75
N VAL A 14 -10.35 -17.56 1.30
CA VAL A 14 -11.32 -18.15 0.35
C VAL A 14 -11.20 -17.51 -1.03
N ILE A 15 -11.53 -16.21 -1.14
CA ILE A 15 -11.51 -15.45 -2.40
C ILE A 15 -10.60 -14.22 -2.34
N LYS A 16 -10.11 -13.86 -1.17
CA LYS A 16 -9.19 -12.75 -0.93
C LYS A 16 -7.96 -13.22 -0.20
N ASP A 17 -6.83 -12.59 -0.50
CA ASP A 17 -5.57 -12.85 0.17
C ASP A 17 -5.22 -11.70 1.12
N TRP A 18 -4.22 -11.92 1.97
CA TRP A 18 -3.70 -10.95 2.93
C TRP A 18 -2.93 -9.82 2.23
N ASP A 19 -3.05 -8.61 2.76
CA ASP A 19 -2.27 -7.46 2.29
C ASP A 19 -0.87 -7.41 2.93
N SER A 20 -0.70 -8.07 4.08
CA SER A 20 0.59 -8.28 4.75
C SER A 20 0.82 -9.76 4.95
N ARG A 21 2.00 -10.23 4.57
CA ARG A 21 2.42 -11.65 4.69
C ARG A 21 3.68 -11.71 5.52
N TRP A 22 3.51 -11.82 6.83
CA TRP A 22 4.58 -11.99 7.79
C TRP A 22 4.08 -12.56 9.10
N PHE A 23 4.99 -13.10 9.87
CA PHE A 23 4.74 -13.58 11.22
C PHE A 23 5.71 -12.91 12.20
N ALA A 24 5.22 -12.54 13.37
CA ALA A 24 6.03 -12.04 14.48
C ALA A 24 5.54 -12.62 15.79
N ARG A 25 6.44 -12.76 16.76
CA ARG A 25 6.09 -13.15 18.12
C ARG A 25 5.42 -11.98 18.84
N ASP A 26 4.66 -12.27 19.87
CA ASP A 26 3.76 -11.35 20.59
C ASP A 26 4.35 -9.96 20.87
N ASN A 27 5.57 -9.91 21.38
CA ASN A 27 6.22 -8.64 21.75
C ASN A 27 6.61 -7.76 20.54
N ALA A 28 6.88 -8.37 19.39
CA ALA A 28 7.31 -7.64 18.19
C ALA A 28 6.14 -7.34 17.24
N PHE A 29 5.00 -8.00 17.42
CA PHE A 29 3.87 -7.89 16.50
C PHE A 29 3.33 -6.46 16.40
N GLY A 30 3.14 -5.79 17.53
CA GLY A 30 2.61 -4.44 17.59
C GLY A 30 3.49 -3.42 16.86
N ASP A 31 4.80 -3.49 17.07
CA ASP A 31 5.76 -2.58 16.46
C ASP A 31 5.79 -2.74 14.94
N ILE A 32 5.83 -3.99 14.45
CA ILE A 32 5.82 -4.28 13.01
C ILE A 32 4.50 -3.83 12.36
N LEU A 33 3.37 -4.01 13.04
CA LEU A 33 2.07 -3.57 12.55
C LEU A 33 2.02 -2.04 12.39
N VAL A 34 2.53 -1.30 13.38
CA VAL A 34 2.61 0.17 13.33
C VAL A 34 3.56 0.64 12.23
N GLU A 35 4.69 -0.04 12.03
CA GLU A 35 5.61 0.24 10.91
C GLU A 35 4.91 0.05 9.56
N ASP A 36 4.22 -1.06 9.36
CA ASP A 36 3.48 -1.34 8.12
C ASP A 36 2.39 -0.29 7.87
N TYR A 37 1.67 0.12 8.90
CA TYR A 37 0.68 1.20 8.81
C TYR A 37 1.31 2.52 8.34
N ASN A 38 2.42 2.92 8.97
CA ASN A 38 3.12 4.16 8.63
C ASN A 38 3.69 4.10 7.20
N LEU A 39 4.24 2.96 6.80
CA LEU A 39 4.76 2.73 5.46
C LEU A 39 3.64 2.84 4.40
N ARG A 40 2.49 2.20 4.63
CA ARG A 40 1.32 2.29 3.76
C ARG A 40 0.82 3.73 3.65
N LYS A 41 0.70 4.42 4.77
CA LYS A 41 0.26 5.82 4.81
C LYS A 41 1.21 6.74 4.04
N PHE A 42 2.52 6.55 4.19
CA PHE A 42 3.54 7.29 3.47
C PHE A 42 3.45 7.05 1.96
N LEU A 43 3.45 5.78 1.54
CA LEU A 43 3.36 5.39 0.13
C LEU A 43 2.07 5.89 -0.51
N LYS A 44 0.93 5.75 0.16
CA LYS A 44 -0.36 6.21 -0.32
C LYS A 44 -0.39 7.73 -0.54
N LYS A 45 0.19 8.49 0.40
CA LYS A 45 0.27 9.95 0.30
C LYS A 45 1.17 10.38 -0.86
N LYS A 46 2.33 9.73 -1.02
CA LYS A 46 3.32 10.10 -2.04
C LYS A 46 2.90 9.70 -3.45
N LEU A 47 2.21 8.57 -3.57
CA LEU A 47 1.77 8.00 -4.85
C LEU A 47 0.27 8.23 -5.13
N TYR A 48 -0.31 9.26 -4.55
CA TYR A 48 -1.74 9.55 -4.70
C TYR A 48 -2.15 9.68 -6.18
N ASP A 49 -1.35 10.40 -6.98
CA ASP A 49 -1.62 10.62 -8.40
C ASP A 49 -1.43 9.36 -9.27
N ALA A 50 -0.70 8.38 -8.77
CA ALA A 50 -0.50 7.11 -9.48
C ALA A 50 -1.70 6.16 -9.38
N GLY A 51 -2.66 6.45 -8.49
CA GLY A 51 -3.83 5.60 -8.25
C GLY A 51 -3.44 4.24 -7.67
N VAL A 52 -3.12 4.19 -6.39
CA VAL A 52 -2.66 2.98 -5.69
C VAL A 52 -3.80 2.39 -4.86
N PRO A 53 -4.50 1.35 -5.35
CA PRO A 53 -5.59 0.72 -4.59
C PRO A 53 -5.10 -0.24 -3.50
N LYS A 54 -3.94 -0.88 -3.70
CA LYS A 54 -3.44 -1.92 -2.80
C LYS A 54 -1.93 -1.86 -2.68
N ILE A 55 -1.42 -2.09 -1.48
CA ILE A 55 0.01 -2.25 -1.18
C ILE A 55 0.17 -3.56 -0.42
N GLU A 56 0.96 -4.47 -0.94
CA GLU A 56 1.29 -5.74 -0.29
C GLU A 56 2.67 -5.65 0.33
N ILE A 57 2.80 -6.13 1.56
CA ILE A 57 4.06 -6.11 2.30
C ILE A 57 4.37 -7.53 2.75
N GLU A 58 5.52 -8.03 2.36
CA GLU A 58 6.05 -9.32 2.79
C GLU A 58 7.32 -9.08 3.60
N ARG A 59 7.40 -9.70 4.76
CA ARG A 59 8.59 -9.59 5.64
C ARG A 59 9.18 -10.97 5.89
N THR A 60 10.48 -11.05 5.77
CA THR A 60 11.31 -12.15 6.25
C THR A 60 12.24 -11.64 7.35
N ALA A 61 13.09 -12.50 7.92
CA ALA A 61 13.99 -12.10 9.01
C ALA A 61 14.81 -10.83 8.70
N ASP A 62 15.36 -10.73 7.47
CA ASP A 62 16.31 -9.68 7.11
C ASP A 62 15.84 -8.79 5.96
N LYS A 63 14.70 -9.11 5.33
CA LYS A 63 14.26 -8.44 4.10
C LYS A 63 12.80 -8.05 4.15
N VAL A 64 12.50 -6.90 3.55
CA VAL A 64 11.13 -6.42 3.35
C VAL A 64 10.89 -6.28 1.85
N ARG A 65 9.84 -6.94 1.35
CA ARG A 65 9.36 -6.79 -0.03
C ARG A 65 8.07 -5.99 -0.01
N ILE A 66 7.97 -5.02 -0.90
CA ILE A 66 6.80 -4.17 -1.04
C ILE A 66 6.34 -4.24 -2.50
N ASN A 67 5.11 -4.69 -2.71
CA ASN A 67 4.47 -4.72 -4.01
C ASN A 67 3.38 -3.64 -4.05
N ILE A 68 3.47 -2.75 -5.00
CA ILE A 68 2.57 -1.60 -5.18
C ILE A 68 1.70 -1.89 -6.40
N HIS A 69 0.41 -2.09 -6.17
CA HIS A 69 -0.57 -2.13 -7.26
C HIS A 69 -0.93 -0.69 -7.63
N CYS A 70 -0.82 -0.32 -8.90
CA CYS A 70 -1.12 1.03 -9.35
C CYS A 70 -1.80 1.06 -10.72
N ALA A 71 -2.60 2.10 -10.95
CA ALA A 71 -3.24 2.33 -12.23
C ALA A 71 -2.28 2.94 -13.26
N ARG A 72 -1.29 3.70 -12.79
CA ARG A 72 -0.33 4.43 -13.64
C ARG A 72 1.11 4.09 -13.25
N PRO A 73 1.64 2.94 -13.69
CA PRO A 73 2.99 2.49 -13.31
C PRO A 73 4.10 3.45 -13.73
N GLY A 74 3.92 4.17 -14.83
CA GLY A 74 4.90 5.14 -15.30
C GLY A 74 5.20 6.27 -14.31
N ILE A 75 4.22 6.68 -13.50
CA ILE A 75 4.40 7.70 -12.45
C ILE A 75 5.26 7.15 -11.30
N VAL A 76 5.06 5.88 -10.95
CA VAL A 76 5.80 5.22 -9.86
C VAL A 76 7.25 4.97 -10.25
N ILE A 77 7.48 4.50 -11.47
CA ILE A 77 8.81 4.16 -11.98
C ILE A 77 9.63 5.42 -12.27
N GLY A 78 8.99 6.43 -12.87
CA GLY A 78 9.63 7.67 -13.28
C GLY A 78 10.57 7.50 -14.48
N LYS A 79 11.24 8.58 -14.87
CA LYS A 79 12.21 8.57 -15.97
C LYS A 79 13.44 7.74 -15.61
N GLY A 80 13.70 6.68 -16.37
CA GLY A 80 14.86 5.82 -16.16
C GLY A 80 14.90 5.09 -14.81
N GLY A 81 13.76 4.98 -14.09
CA GLY A 81 13.72 4.31 -12.79
C GLY A 81 14.22 5.14 -11.60
N ALA A 82 14.53 6.40 -11.79
CA ALA A 82 15.08 7.25 -10.72
C ALA A 82 14.11 7.47 -9.55
N GLU A 83 12.81 7.59 -9.83
CA GLU A 83 11.81 7.84 -8.78
C GLU A 83 11.58 6.60 -7.91
N ILE A 84 11.57 5.40 -8.51
CA ILE A 84 11.39 4.16 -7.76
C ILE A 84 12.59 3.87 -6.84
N GLU A 85 13.82 4.21 -7.25
CA GLU A 85 15.00 4.05 -6.39
C GLU A 85 15.00 5.06 -5.24
N LYS A 86 14.60 6.30 -5.46
CA LYS A 86 14.40 7.28 -4.38
C LYS A 86 13.34 6.79 -3.38
N LEU A 87 12.21 6.31 -3.91
CA LEU A 87 11.13 5.77 -3.10
C LEU A 87 11.58 4.58 -2.25
N ARG A 88 12.39 3.69 -2.83
CA ARG A 88 13.00 2.57 -2.12
C ARG A 88 13.88 3.04 -0.96
N ALA A 89 14.78 3.99 -1.20
CA ALA A 89 15.66 4.54 -0.16
C ALA A 89 14.88 5.19 0.99
N GLU A 90 13.80 5.92 0.69
CA GLU A 90 12.92 6.51 1.69
C GLU A 90 12.16 5.45 2.50
N CYS A 91 11.66 4.40 1.84
CA CYS A 91 11.04 3.26 2.52
C CYS A 91 12.05 2.55 3.45
N GLU A 92 13.29 2.36 3.00
CA GLU A 92 14.35 1.75 3.81
C GLU A 92 14.69 2.60 5.03
N ALA A 93 14.76 3.92 4.88
CA ALA A 93 14.95 4.84 6.00
C ALA A 93 13.81 4.77 7.03
N LEU A 94 12.55 4.65 6.56
CA LEU A 94 11.38 4.52 7.45
C LEU A 94 11.38 3.19 8.21
N VAL A 95 11.65 2.08 7.51
CA VAL A 95 11.67 0.74 8.11
C VAL A 95 12.80 0.59 9.13
N ASN A 96 13.93 1.24 8.91
CA ASN A 96 15.11 1.15 9.78
C ASN A 96 15.15 2.22 10.87
N LYS A 97 14.15 3.08 10.94
CA LYS A 97 14.09 4.14 11.94
C LYS A 97 14.05 3.55 13.36
N GLY A 98 15.08 3.84 14.14
CA GLY A 98 15.19 3.39 15.55
C GLY A 98 15.57 1.92 15.73
N LYS A 99 15.97 1.20 14.68
CA LYS A 99 16.39 -0.19 14.76
C LYS A 99 17.90 -0.35 14.86
N THR A 100 18.34 -1.27 15.71
CA THR A 100 19.74 -1.67 15.82
C THR A 100 20.11 -2.61 14.65
N GLN A 101 19.23 -3.55 14.31
CA GLN A 101 19.41 -4.45 13.18
C GLN A 101 18.71 -3.88 11.95
N LYS A 102 19.47 -3.54 10.93
CA LYS A 102 18.95 -2.97 9.69
C LYS A 102 18.32 -4.05 8.80
N LEU A 103 17.11 -3.78 8.34
CA LEU A 103 16.41 -4.58 7.33
C LEU A 103 16.70 -4.03 5.93
N THR A 104 16.90 -4.92 4.96
CA THR A 104 17.08 -4.53 3.56
C THR A 104 15.72 -4.48 2.85
N VAL A 105 15.37 -3.35 2.27
CA VAL A 105 14.20 -3.25 1.41
C VAL A 105 14.59 -3.74 0.01
N LEU A 106 13.92 -4.81 -0.45
CA LEU A 106 14.10 -5.33 -1.82
C LEU A 106 13.62 -4.30 -2.84
N PRO A 107 14.02 -4.41 -4.11
CA PRO A 107 13.46 -3.60 -5.18
C PRO A 107 11.93 -3.61 -5.12
N LEU A 108 11.31 -2.42 -5.25
CA LEU A 108 9.87 -2.27 -5.16
C LEU A 108 9.20 -2.96 -6.35
N GLY A 109 8.26 -3.85 -6.08
CA GLY A 109 7.43 -4.46 -7.11
C GLY A 109 6.34 -3.48 -7.54
N VAL A 110 6.23 -3.23 -8.86
CA VAL A 110 5.15 -2.41 -9.42
C VAL A 110 4.25 -3.32 -10.25
N ILE A 111 2.99 -3.41 -9.86
CA ILE A 111 2.00 -4.27 -10.50
C ILE A 111 0.89 -3.39 -11.08
N GLU A 112 0.70 -3.49 -12.39
CA GLU A 112 -0.33 -2.73 -13.07
C GLU A 112 -1.73 -3.27 -12.81
N VAL A 113 -2.67 -2.38 -12.52
CA VAL A 113 -4.10 -2.67 -12.43
C VAL A 113 -4.72 -2.52 -13.80
N LYS A 114 -4.98 -3.63 -14.51
CA LYS A 114 -5.46 -3.66 -15.91
C LYS A 114 -6.79 -2.91 -16.14
N SER A 115 -7.66 -2.82 -15.13
CA SER A 115 -8.97 -2.18 -15.24
C SER A 115 -9.21 -1.30 -14.02
N PRO A 116 -8.66 -0.07 -13.98
CA PRO A 116 -8.79 0.83 -12.83
C PRO A 116 -10.26 1.19 -12.54
N ASP A 117 -11.09 1.34 -13.56
CA ASP A 117 -12.50 1.70 -13.43
C ASP A 117 -13.37 0.62 -12.78
N LYS A 118 -12.88 -0.61 -12.71
CA LYS A 118 -13.53 -1.72 -11.99
C LYS A 118 -13.06 -1.86 -10.55
N ASN A 119 -12.04 -1.11 -10.15
CA ASN A 119 -11.50 -1.17 -8.81
C ASN A 119 -12.25 -0.21 -7.89
N ALA A 120 -12.97 -0.75 -6.91
CA ALA A 120 -13.81 0.03 -6.01
C ALA A 120 -13.05 1.14 -5.26
N GLN A 121 -11.80 0.89 -4.86
CA GLN A 121 -10.98 1.88 -4.18
C GLN A 121 -10.61 3.06 -5.08
N LEU A 122 -10.24 2.78 -6.34
CA LEU A 122 -9.90 3.84 -7.31
C LEU A 122 -11.12 4.66 -7.73
N VAL A 123 -12.27 4.01 -7.87
CA VAL A 123 -13.54 4.70 -8.14
C VAL A 123 -13.91 5.62 -6.98
N ALA A 124 -13.81 5.14 -5.75
CA ALA A 124 -14.10 5.95 -4.58
C ALA A 124 -13.14 7.17 -4.46
N GLU A 125 -11.87 7.00 -4.75
CA GLU A 125 -10.88 8.09 -4.76
C GLU A 125 -11.15 9.09 -5.88
N ASN A 126 -11.58 8.63 -7.05
CA ASN A 126 -11.97 9.52 -8.15
C ASN A 126 -13.18 10.37 -7.77
N ILE A 127 -14.21 9.76 -7.19
CA ILE A 127 -15.38 10.51 -6.69
C ILE A 127 -14.95 11.52 -5.63
N ALA A 128 -14.10 11.14 -4.69
CA ALA A 128 -13.58 12.05 -3.66
C ALA A 128 -12.86 13.26 -4.27
N GLN A 129 -11.99 13.03 -5.26
CA GLN A 129 -11.31 14.13 -5.97
C GLN A 129 -12.28 15.07 -6.69
N GLN A 130 -13.35 14.54 -7.28
CA GLN A 130 -14.37 15.36 -7.92
C GLN A 130 -15.11 16.22 -6.91
N LEU A 131 -15.43 15.68 -5.74
CA LEU A 131 -16.06 16.43 -4.65
C LEU A 131 -15.13 17.52 -4.08
N GLU A 132 -13.84 17.23 -3.92
CA GLU A 132 -12.82 18.22 -3.52
C GLU A 132 -12.75 19.38 -4.52
N LYS A 133 -12.88 19.09 -5.82
CA LYS A 133 -12.97 20.10 -6.88
C LYS A 133 -14.34 20.81 -6.96
N ARG A 134 -15.20 20.60 -5.95
CA ARG A 134 -16.56 21.19 -5.85
C ARG A 134 -17.48 20.84 -7.01
N ILE A 135 -17.31 19.70 -7.65
CA ILE A 135 -18.29 19.17 -8.60
C ILE A 135 -19.52 18.76 -7.80
N GLY A 136 -20.70 19.10 -8.31
CA GLY A 136 -21.95 18.77 -7.63
C GLY A 136 -22.11 17.24 -7.46
N PHE A 137 -22.47 16.80 -6.26
CA PHE A 137 -22.53 15.37 -5.88
C PHE A 137 -23.43 14.50 -6.78
N ARG A 138 -24.39 15.10 -7.51
CA ARG A 138 -25.21 14.37 -8.49
C ARG A 138 -24.48 14.12 -9.81
N ARG A 139 -23.37 14.80 -10.07
CA ARG A 139 -22.56 14.67 -11.30
C ARG A 139 -21.29 13.88 -11.07
N ALA A 140 -20.82 13.77 -9.81
CA ALA A 140 -19.70 12.94 -9.40
C ALA A 140 -20.13 11.46 -9.33
#